data_87537983832b65d2da572eb9067d5d7f
#
_entry.id   87537983832b65d2da572eb9067d5d7f
#
_cell.length_a   1.000
_cell.length_b   1.000
_cell.length_c   1.000
_cell.angle_alpha   90.00
_cell.angle_beta   90.00
_cell.angle_gamma   90.00
#
_symmetry.space_group_name_H-M   'P 1'
#
loop_
_entity.id
_entity.type
_entity.pdbx_description
1 polymer ?
#
loop_
_entity_poly.entity_id
_entity_poly.type
_entity_poly.pdbx_seq_one_letter_code
_entity_poly.pdbx_strand_id
1 'polypeptide(L)'
;MSKTIGIDLGTTNSCVSVIDGGKPVIIPSYNGKNTTPSVVAFTTKGERLIGESALRQMITNPERTIASIKREMGTDWHKNIDGKTFIPQEISAMILRQLKKDAEKYLGEEVVDAVITVPAYFNDIQRQATKDAGTIAGLNVKRIINEPTSAALAYGLNHGTPQKIMVFDLGGGTFDVSIIEIGEGVIEVLATAGDNHLGGDDFDEIITNWIMNEFKKTNRIDLKSDLGAYQRVKDAAEKAKIELSSSEITTISLPFIYNYHGEVLNLEMNLTRKQFDELTKELVSRTAIPVEKALNDASIAKSELGKVILVGGSTRIPAVQQKVYELTGMQPSKDINPDECVAQGAAIQADTLSGGNLMIAGASNGLLLLDVTPLSLSIETVGGVATRLVERNSTLPIHYSRIFSTAQNYQSLVEINVLQGERPMARDNKSIGRFKLKGCLLYTSPSPRDA
;
A
#
# COMPACT_ATOMS: atom_id res chain seq x y z
N MET A 1 19.78 -24.35 -0.89
CA MET A 1 19.64 -22.89 -0.99
C MET A 1 18.57 -22.49 0.00
N SER A 2 18.78 -21.43 0.80
CA SER A 2 17.73 -20.92 1.71
C SER A 2 16.51 -20.49 0.91
N LYS A 3 15.31 -20.75 1.43
CA LYS A 3 14.06 -20.35 0.76
C LYS A 3 13.94 -18.83 0.75
N THR A 4 13.49 -18.26 -0.36
CA THR A 4 13.14 -16.83 -0.47
C THR A 4 11.67 -16.66 -0.11
N ILE A 5 11.36 -15.69 0.74
CA ILE A 5 9.99 -15.41 1.20
C ILE A 5 9.34 -14.26 0.44
N GLY A 6 8.01 -14.32 0.32
CA GLY A 6 7.19 -13.20 -0.14
C GLY A 6 6.52 -12.52 1.05
N ILE A 7 6.61 -11.21 1.12
CA ILE A 7 6.05 -10.41 2.21
C ILE A 7 5.08 -9.39 1.65
N ASP A 8 3.85 -9.41 2.14
CA ASP A 8 2.94 -8.29 2.07
C ASP A 8 3.12 -7.42 3.32
N LEU A 9 3.72 -6.24 3.14
CA LEU A 9 3.87 -5.25 4.20
C LEU A 9 2.67 -4.29 4.17
N GLY A 10 1.54 -4.73 4.72
CA GLY A 10 0.29 -3.97 4.72
C GLY A 10 0.25 -2.81 5.72
N THR A 11 -0.65 -1.85 5.51
CA THR A 11 -0.85 -0.70 6.43
C THR A 11 -1.36 -1.15 7.80
N THR A 12 -2.38 -2.01 7.81
CA THR A 12 -3.02 -2.51 9.04
C THR A 12 -2.50 -3.88 9.43
N ASN A 13 -2.39 -4.80 8.48
CA ASN A 13 -1.90 -6.15 8.69
C ASN A 13 -0.85 -6.50 7.65
N SER A 14 0.15 -7.25 8.05
CA SER A 14 1.19 -7.81 7.18
C SER A 14 1.09 -9.32 7.12
N CYS A 15 1.53 -9.90 6.01
CA CYS A 15 1.45 -11.33 5.76
C CYS A 15 2.75 -11.84 5.13
N VAL A 16 3.15 -13.06 5.43
CA VAL A 16 4.34 -13.69 4.84
C VAL A 16 4.00 -15.05 4.26
N SER A 17 4.56 -15.34 3.10
CA SER A 17 4.32 -16.59 2.36
C SER A 17 5.63 -17.15 1.80
N VAL A 18 5.63 -18.44 1.55
CA VAL A 18 6.74 -19.17 0.94
C VAL A 18 6.20 -20.22 -0.03
N ILE A 19 6.99 -20.61 -1.02
CA ILE A 19 6.67 -21.78 -1.83
C ILE A 19 7.10 -23.03 -1.07
N ASP A 20 6.12 -23.88 -0.75
CA ASP A 20 6.32 -25.17 -0.12
C ASP A 20 5.52 -26.25 -0.83
N GLY A 21 6.15 -27.38 -1.16
CA GLY A 21 5.54 -28.44 -1.95
C GLY A 21 5.00 -27.98 -3.33
N GLY A 22 5.61 -26.94 -3.92
CA GLY A 22 5.19 -26.39 -5.23
C GLY A 22 3.94 -25.52 -5.17
N LYS A 23 3.58 -25.01 -3.99
CA LYS A 23 2.41 -24.14 -3.80
C LYS A 23 2.77 -22.97 -2.86
N PRO A 24 2.18 -21.79 -3.04
CA PRO A 24 2.32 -20.71 -2.06
C PRO A 24 1.57 -21.07 -0.77
N VAL A 25 2.29 -21.01 0.34
CA VAL A 25 1.78 -21.31 1.68
C VAL A 25 1.97 -20.10 2.57
N ILE A 26 0.92 -19.69 3.26
CA ILE A 26 1.01 -18.61 4.24
C ILE A 26 1.70 -19.15 5.50
N ILE A 27 2.70 -18.42 5.95
CA ILE A 27 3.39 -18.72 7.19
C ILE A 27 2.63 -18.08 8.35
N PRO A 28 2.14 -18.88 9.32
CA PRO A 28 1.42 -18.34 10.46
C PRO A 28 2.36 -17.53 11.36
N SER A 29 1.86 -16.44 11.90
CA SER A 29 2.53 -15.65 12.93
C SER A 29 2.72 -16.46 14.24
N TYR A 30 3.51 -15.93 15.15
CA TYR A 30 3.81 -16.59 16.45
C TYR A 30 2.55 -16.94 17.26
N ASN A 31 1.41 -16.32 17.01
CA ASN A 31 0.11 -16.60 17.65
C ASN A 31 -0.83 -17.47 16.83
N GLY A 32 -0.36 -18.03 15.71
CA GLY A 32 -1.10 -18.93 14.84
C GLY A 32 -2.08 -18.26 13.86
N LYS A 33 -2.08 -16.92 13.75
CA LYS A 33 -2.88 -16.20 12.76
C LYS A 33 -2.12 -16.08 11.44
N ASN A 34 -2.84 -16.03 10.32
CA ASN A 34 -2.25 -15.87 9.00
C ASN A 34 -1.73 -14.45 8.72
N THR A 35 -2.11 -13.48 9.54
CA THR A 35 -1.66 -12.09 9.45
C THR A 35 -1.07 -11.61 10.76
N THR A 36 -0.18 -10.64 10.67
CA THR A 36 0.43 -9.94 11.81
C THR A 36 0.02 -8.48 11.76
N PRO A 37 -0.62 -7.92 12.81
CA PRO A 37 -0.91 -6.49 12.86
C PRO A 37 0.36 -5.65 12.64
N SER A 38 0.29 -4.65 11.77
CA SER A 38 1.40 -3.74 11.45
C SER A 38 1.56 -2.67 12.54
N VAL A 39 1.72 -3.12 13.78
CA VAL A 39 1.77 -2.28 14.99
C VAL A 39 3.05 -2.56 15.76
N VAL A 40 3.69 -1.49 16.22
CA VAL A 40 4.88 -1.54 17.07
C VAL A 40 4.64 -0.74 18.35
N ALA A 41 4.93 -1.30 19.51
CA ALA A 41 4.84 -0.62 20.79
C ALA A 41 6.16 -0.70 21.57
N PHE A 42 6.44 0.34 22.35
CA PHE A 42 7.61 0.43 23.22
C PHE A 42 7.12 0.46 24.66
N THR A 43 7.51 -0.54 25.44
CA THR A 43 7.17 -0.58 26.87
C THR A 43 7.98 0.44 27.65
N THR A 44 7.53 0.79 28.86
CA THR A 44 8.29 1.65 29.78
C THR A 44 9.61 1.02 30.26
N LYS A 45 9.78 -0.30 30.07
CA LYS A 45 11.02 -1.04 30.36
C LYS A 45 11.97 -1.10 29.16
N GLY A 46 11.63 -0.44 28.04
CA GLY A 46 12.45 -0.42 26.82
C GLY A 46 12.28 -1.67 25.93
N GLU A 47 11.34 -2.56 26.22
CA GLU A 47 11.04 -3.71 25.36
C GLU A 47 10.24 -3.25 24.13
N ARG A 48 10.46 -3.93 23.00
CA ARG A 48 9.72 -3.71 21.74
C ARG A 48 8.72 -4.84 21.55
N LEU A 49 7.47 -4.46 21.39
CA LEU A 49 6.38 -5.39 21.07
C LEU A 49 5.97 -5.16 19.63
N ILE A 50 5.66 -6.22 18.89
CA ILE A 50 5.25 -6.17 17.50
C ILE A 50 3.99 -7.02 17.34
N GLY A 51 3.10 -6.60 16.42
CA GLY A 51 1.90 -7.34 16.08
C GLY A 51 0.84 -7.30 17.18
N GLU A 52 0.24 -8.44 17.47
CA GLU A 52 -0.87 -8.58 18.42
C GLU A 52 -0.53 -8.07 19.83
N SER A 53 0.69 -8.32 20.31
CA SER A 53 1.14 -7.84 21.62
C SER A 53 1.25 -6.31 21.67
N ALA A 54 1.67 -5.67 20.58
CA ALA A 54 1.69 -4.22 20.46
C ALA A 54 0.27 -3.65 20.37
N LEU A 55 -0.60 -4.28 19.58
CA LEU A 55 -2.00 -3.88 19.41
C LEU A 55 -2.74 -3.85 20.76
N ARG A 56 -2.52 -4.86 21.63
CA ARG A 56 -3.14 -4.89 22.97
C ARG A 56 -2.73 -3.75 23.88
N GLN A 57 -1.55 -3.16 23.66
CA GLN A 57 -1.08 -2.02 24.44
C GLN A 57 -1.56 -0.66 23.92
N MET A 58 -2.17 -0.61 22.75
CA MET A 58 -2.55 0.63 22.09
C MET A 58 -3.47 1.50 22.98
N ILE A 59 -4.37 0.88 23.72
CA ILE A 59 -5.30 1.59 24.64
C ILE A 59 -4.57 2.16 25.87
N THR A 60 -3.66 1.39 26.46
CA THR A 60 -3.01 1.75 27.72
C THR A 60 -1.69 2.49 27.55
N ASN A 61 -1.14 2.46 26.33
CA ASN A 61 0.14 3.05 25.97
C ASN A 61 0.11 3.68 24.57
N PRO A 62 -0.86 4.57 24.28
CA PRO A 62 -1.07 5.10 22.92
C PRO A 62 0.09 5.97 22.43
N GLU A 63 0.74 6.74 23.32
CA GLU A 63 1.85 7.62 22.93
C GLU A 63 3.10 6.85 22.49
N ARG A 64 3.24 5.61 22.91
CA ARG A 64 4.41 4.75 22.64
C ARG A 64 4.05 3.58 21.71
N THR A 65 2.85 3.61 21.11
CA THR A 65 2.37 2.61 20.16
C THR A 65 2.19 3.29 18.78
N ILE A 66 2.71 2.66 17.74
CA ILE A 66 2.73 3.17 16.37
C ILE A 66 1.99 2.17 15.49
N ALA A 67 0.96 2.62 14.83
CA ALA A 67 0.19 1.89 13.82
C ALA A 67 0.19 2.65 12.49
N SER A 68 -0.23 2.00 11.40
CA SER A 68 -0.41 2.58 10.06
C SER A 68 0.83 3.31 9.51
N ILE A 69 2.03 2.92 9.96
CA ILE A 69 3.30 3.59 9.61
C ILE A 69 3.59 3.58 8.11
N LYS A 70 3.01 2.66 7.35
CA LYS A 70 3.16 2.58 5.90
C LYS A 70 2.67 3.85 5.18
N ARG A 71 1.69 4.57 5.73
CA ARG A 71 1.20 5.85 5.22
C ARG A 71 2.26 6.96 5.28
N GLU A 72 3.23 6.82 6.19
CA GLU A 72 4.31 7.79 6.41
C GLU A 72 5.59 7.45 5.64
N MET A 73 5.61 6.35 4.88
CA MET A 73 6.79 5.97 4.10
C MET A 73 7.16 7.04 3.09
N GLY A 74 8.44 7.45 3.12
CA GLY A 74 8.96 8.49 2.24
C GLY A 74 8.60 9.93 2.63
N THR A 75 8.04 10.14 3.84
CA THR A 75 7.81 11.47 4.44
C THR A 75 8.87 11.79 5.51
N ASP A 76 8.81 13.01 6.06
CA ASP A 76 9.69 13.46 7.17
C ASP A 76 9.11 13.10 8.54
N TRP A 77 8.10 12.22 8.59
CA TRP A 77 7.54 11.76 9.86
C TRP A 77 8.60 11.18 10.77
N HIS A 78 8.54 11.54 12.02
CA HIS A 78 9.42 10.99 13.06
C HIS A 78 8.72 10.97 14.42
N LYS A 79 9.13 10.04 15.27
CA LYS A 79 8.61 9.87 16.63
C LYS A 79 9.77 9.75 17.60
N ASN A 80 9.80 10.60 18.63
CA ASN A 80 10.76 10.47 19.71
C ASN A 80 10.20 9.57 20.82
N ILE A 81 10.94 8.53 21.17
CA ILE A 81 10.60 7.61 22.26
C ILE A 81 11.88 7.36 23.06
N ASP A 82 11.87 7.71 24.35
CA ASP A 82 13.00 7.57 25.27
C ASP A 82 14.30 8.23 24.77
N GLY A 83 14.17 9.42 24.17
CA GLY A 83 15.31 10.16 23.62
C GLY A 83 15.88 9.63 22.31
N LYS A 84 15.29 8.57 21.75
CA LYS A 84 15.61 8.05 20.43
C LYS A 84 14.54 8.44 19.42
N THR A 85 14.96 9.05 18.31
CA THR A 85 14.08 9.39 17.20
C THR A 85 13.98 8.23 16.22
N PHE A 86 12.76 7.82 15.89
CA PHE A 86 12.47 6.76 14.94
C PHE A 86 11.84 7.36 13.68
N ILE A 87 12.20 6.82 12.53
CA ILE A 87 11.65 7.14 11.20
C ILE A 87 10.79 5.97 10.68
N PRO A 88 9.94 6.17 9.65
CA PRO A 88 9.04 5.13 9.16
C PRO A 88 9.74 3.83 8.76
N GLN A 89 10.92 3.92 8.14
CA GLN A 89 11.70 2.76 7.73
C GLN A 89 12.13 1.90 8.92
N GLU A 90 12.52 2.50 10.03
CA GLU A 90 12.94 1.76 11.24
C GLU A 90 11.75 1.05 11.91
N ILE A 91 10.58 1.68 11.94
CA ILE A 91 9.36 1.06 12.49
C ILE A 91 8.90 -0.09 11.58
N SER A 92 8.87 0.12 10.28
CA SER A 92 8.54 -0.93 9.30
C SER A 92 9.54 -2.10 9.35
N ALA A 93 10.82 -1.80 9.56
CA ALA A 93 11.85 -2.83 9.72
C ALA A 93 11.63 -3.72 10.97
N MET A 94 11.03 -3.19 12.04
CA MET A 94 10.68 -4.00 13.21
C MET A 94 9.58 -5.02 12.87
N ILE A 95 8.59 -4.61 12.07
CA ILE A 95 7.53 -5.51 11.57
C ILE A 95 8.14 -6.58 10.68
N LEU A 96 8.94 -6.18 9.68
CA LEU A 96 9.62 -7.10 8.76
C LEU A 96 10.52 -8.10 9.49
N ARG A 97 11.22 -7.66 10.54
CA ARG A 97 12.06 -8.54 11.37
C ARG A 97 11.23 -9.57 12.14
N GLN A 98 10.01 -9.21 12.56
CA GLN A 98 9.10 -10.18 13.19
C GLN A 98 8.64 -11.22 12.17
N LEU A 99 8.22 -10.80 10.97
CA LEU A 99 7.82 -11.71 9.90
C LEU A 99 8.97 -12.64 9.48
N LYS A 100 10.20 -12.12 9.40
CA LYS A 100 11.41 -12.92 9.17
C LYS A 100 11.57 -14.00 10.24
N LYS A 101 11.46 -13.64 11.52
CA LYS A 101 11.56 -14.61 12.64
C LYS A 101 10.47 -15.68 12.58
N ASP A 102 9.24 -15.30 12.24
CA ASP A 102 8.14 -16.26 12.11
C ASP A 102 8.43 -17.23 10.95
N ALA A 103 8.98 -16.72 9.83
CA ALA A 103 9.39 -17.52 8.70
C ALA A 103 10.55 -18.47 9.03
N GLU A 104 11.59 -17.99 9.70
CA GLU A 104 12.72 -18.81 10.14
C GLU A 104 12.28 -19.94 11.10
N LYS A 105 11.36 -19.62 12.01
CA LYS A 105 10.77 -20.62 12.92
C LYS A 105 9.96 -21.67 12.17
N TYR A 106 9.19 -21.26 11.17
CA TYR A 106 8.37 -22.18 10.37
C TYR A 106 9.24 -23.09 9.48
N LEU A 107 10.26 -22.51 8.86
CA LEU A 107 11.14 -23.22 7.91
C LEU A 107 12.22 -24.03 8.60
N GLY A 108 12.59 -23.69 9.83
CA GLY A 108 13.71 -24.31 10.56
C GLY A 108 15.08 -23.93 9.99
N GLU A 109 15.17 -22.88 9.16
CA GLU A 109 16.40 -22.38 8.56
C GLU A 109 16.45 -20.84 8.55
N GLU A 110 17.63 -20.26 8.36
CA GLU A 110 17.80 -18.82 8.24
C GLU A 110 17.18 -18.32 6.92
N VAL A 111 16.48 -17.21 6.99
CA VAL A 111 15.88 -16.51 5.85
C VAL A 111 16.69 -15.25 5.55
N VAL A 112 17.29 -15.20 4.37
CA VAL A 112 18.12 -14.08 3.92
C VAL A 112 17.40 -13.23 2.88
N ASP A 113 16.75 -13.87 1.92
CA ASP A 113 16.19 -13.23 0.72
C ASP A 113 14.67 -13.04 0.84
N ALA A 114 14.17 -11.89 0.37
CA ALA A 114 12.75 -11.59 0.34
C ALA A 114 12.33 -10.80 -0.91
N VAL A 115 11.08 -10.99 -1.30
CA VAL A 115 10.31 -10.08 -2.16
C VAL A 115 9.29 -9.36 -1.28
N ILE A 116 9.22 -8.03 -1.36
CA ILE A 116 8.32 -7.21 -0.52
C ILE A 116 7.37 -6.45 -1.44
N THR A 117 6.10 -6.39 -1.06
CA THR A 117 5.09 -5.68 -1.84
C THR A 117 4.95 -4.22 -1.42
N VAL A 118 4.50 -3.41 -2.37
CA VAL A 118 4.13 -2.00 -2.17
C VAL A 118 2.88 -1.68 -2.96
N PRO A 119 2.10 -0.67 -2.55
CA PRO A 119 1.01 -0.13 -3.38
C PRO A 119 1.52 0.23 -4.78
N ALA A 120 0.70 -0.01 -5.80
CA ALA A 120 1.11 0.28 -7.18
C ALA A 120 1.38 1.78 -7.38
N TYR A 121 0.65 2.64 -6.69
CA TYR A 121 0.75 4.10 -6.81
C TYR A 121 1.81 4.74 -5.89
N PHE A 122 2.66 3.93 -5.22
CA PHE A 122 3.83 4.44 -4.50
C PHE A 122 4.84 5.06 -5.45
N ASN A 123 5.33 6.25 -5.08
CA ASN A 123 6.44 6.91 -5.77
C ASN A 123 7.79 6.24 -5.43
N ASP A 124 8.84 6.62 -6.15
CA ASP A 124 10.19 6.04 -5.98
C ASP A 124 10.76 6.22 -4.57
N ILE A 125 10.48 7.34 -3.90
CA ILE A 125 10.96 7.58 -2.52
C ILE A 125 10.31 6.58 -1.56
N GLN A 126 9.01 6.33 -1.71
CA GLN A 126 8.28 5.37 -0.88
C GLN A 126 8.75 3.93 -1.14
N ARG A 127 9.00 3.58 -2.40
CA ARG A 127 9.57 2.27 -2.80
C ARG A 127 10.95 2.05 -2.22
N GLN A 128 11.84 3.07 -2.32
CA GLN A 128 13.16 3.00 -1.75
C GLN A 128 13.12 2.90 -0.22
N ALA A 129 12.26 3.68 0.44
CA ALA A 129 12.07 3.59 1.88
C ALA A 129 11.61 2.19 2.33
N THR A 130 10.76 1.52 1.55
CA THR A 130 10.34 0.13 1.83
C THR A 130 11.51 -0.86 1.65
N LYS A 131 12.33 -0.66 0.62
CA LYS A 131 13.53 -1.46 0.40
C LYS A 131 14.54 -1.29 1.54
N ASP A 132 14.75 -0.05 1.99
CA ASP A 132 15.63 0.29 3.12
C ASP A 132 15.12 -0.37 4.42
N ALA A 133 13.81 -0.37 4.66
CA ALA A 133 13.21 -1.06 5.80
C ALA A 133 13.52 -2.57 5.78
N GLY A 134 13.47 -3.21 4.60
CA GLY A 134 13.87 -4.60 4.42
C GLY A 134 15.34 -4.82 4.77
N THR A 135 16.22 -3.95 4.29
CA THR A 135 17.67 -3.99 4.58
C THR A 135 17.95 -3.80 6.08
N ILE A 136 17.29 -2.84 6.73
CA ILE A 136 17.38 -2.62 8.19
C ILE A 136 16.88 -3.84 8.98
N ALA A 137 15.89 -4.55 8.45
CA ALA A 137 15.38 -5.80 9.04
C ALA A 137 16.36 -6.98 8.91
N GLY A 138 17.41 -6.85 8.10
CA GLY A 138 18.38 -7.91 7.81
C GLY A 138 17.89 -8.85 6.70
N LEU A 139 17.12 -8.31 5.74
CA LEU A 139 16.68 -9.00 4.54
C LEU A 139 17.41 -8.44 3.32
N ASN A 140 17.84 -9.31 2.43
CA ASN A 140 18.25 -8.95 1.08
C ASN A 140 17.00 -8.87 0.19
N VAL A 141 16.54 -7.65 -0.07
CA VAL A 141 15.33 -7.39 -0.86
C VAL A 141 15.64 -7.60 -2.35
N LYS A 142 15.32 -8.79 -2.86
CA LYS A 142 15.54 -9.17 -4.27
C LYS A 142 14.71 -8.30 -5.21
N ARG A 143 13.47 -7.99 -4.83
CA ARG A 143 12.56 -7.19 -5.65
C ARG A 143 11.51 -6.51 -4.75
N ILE A 144 11.14 -5.29 -5.14
CA ILE A 144 9.89 -4.66 -4.72
C ILE A 144 8.88 -4.92 -5.83
N ILE A 145 7.70 -5.45 -5.49
CA ILE A 145 6.62 -5.76 -6.44
C ILE A 145 5.34 -5.02 -6.05
N ASN A 146 4.53 -4.65 -7.02
CA ASN A 146 3.24 -3.99 -6.77
C ASN A 146 2.21 -4.98 -6.19
N GLU A 147 1.43 -4.55 -5.21
CA GLU A 147 0.38 -5.36 -4.56
C GLU A 147 -0.62 -5.93 -5.56
N PRO A 148 -1.24 -5.14 -6.49
CA PRO A 148 -2.16 -5.69 -7.47
C PRO A 148 -1.50 -6.65 -8.45
N THR A 149 -0.23 -6.43 -8.81
CA THR A 149 0.53 -7.35 -9.64
C THR A 149 0.78 -8.69 -8.92
N SER A 150 1.08 -8.60 -7.63
CA SER A 150 1.24 -9.77 -6.77
C SER A 150 -0.07 -10.56 -6.64
N ALA A 151 -1.19 -9.88 -6.43
CA ALA A 151 -2.51 -10.52 -6.40
C ALA A 151 -2.86 -11.21 -7.73
N ALA A 152 -2.52 -10.57 -8.86
CA ALA A 152 -2.69 -11.16 -10.19
C ALA A 152 -1.84 -12.42 -10.39
N LEU A 153 -0.62 -12.47 -9.85
CA LEU A 153 0.23 -13.67 -9.82
C LEU A 153 -0.45 -14.82 -9.08
N ALA A 154 -0.96 -14.56 -7.89
CA ALA A 154 -1.67 -15.57 -7.10
C ALA A 154 -2.92 -16.10 -7.82
N TYR A 155 -3.67 -15.20 -8.48
CA TYR A 155 -4.83 -15.57 -9.28
C TYR A 155 -4.44 -16.37 -10.53
N GLY A 156 -3.43 -15.90 -11.28
CA GLY A 156 -2.98 -16.49 -12.54
C GLY A 156 -2.43 -17.91 -12.41
N LEU A 157 -1.97 -18.30 -11.20
CA LEU A 157 -1.45 -19.65 -10.94
C LEU A 157 -2.44 -20.76 -11.32
N ASN A 158 -3.74 -20.50 -11.17
CA ASN A 158 -4.80 -21.46 -11.41
C ASN A 158 -5.61 -21.19 -12.69
N HIS A 159 -5.34 -20.10 -13.42
CA HIS A 159 -6.14 -19.61 -14.53
C HIS A 159 -5.29 -19.32 -15.76
N GLY A 160 -5.12 -20.31 -16.64
CA GLY A 160 -4.27 -20.23 -17.83
C GLY A 160 -4.92 -19.63 -19.08
N THR A 161 -6.21 -19.28 -19.07
CA THR A 161 -6.88 -18.68 -20.23
C THR A 161 -6.59 -17.17 -20.31
N PRO A 162 -6.21 -16.64 -21.51
CA PRO A 162 -5.99 -15.22 -21.67
C PRO A 162 -7.23 -14.40 -21.30
N GLN A 163 -7.04 -13.40 -20.44
CA GLN A 163 -8.12 -12.52 -19.99
C GLN A 163 -7.56 -11.19 -19.44
N LYS A 164 -8.36 -10.14 -19.56
CA LYS A 164 -8.13 -8.86 -18.91
C LYS A 164 -8.86 -8.83 -17.57
N ILE A 165 -8.15 -8.53 -16.52
CA ILE A 165 -8.72 -8.45 -15.16
C ILE A 165 -8.54 -7.05 -14.60
N MET A 166 -9.46 -6.66 -13.73
CA MET A 166 -9.28 -5.51 -12.83
C MET A 166 -8.94 -6.03 -11.44
N VAL A 167 -7.83 -5.57 -10.89
CA VAL A 167 -7.52 -5.73 -9.46
C VAL A 167 -7.92 -4.43 -8.76
N PHE A 168 -8.86 -4.54 -7.83
CA PHE A 168 -9.37 -3.44 -7.01
C PHE A 168 -8.89 -3.69 -5.58
N ASP A 169 -7.87 -2.95 -5.18
CA ASP A 169 -7.20 -3.12 -3.88
C ASP A 169 -7.54 -1.95 -2.95
N LEU A 170 -8.43 -2.18 -1.99
CA LEU A 170 -8.76 -1.22 -0.93
C LEU A 170 -8.30 -1.78 0.41
N GLY A 171 -7.09 -1.38 0.78
CA GLY A 171 -6.46 -1.78 2.03
C GLY A 171 -6.87 -0.92 3.22
N GLY A 172 -6.06 -0.93 4.27
CA GLY A 172 -6.26 -0.08 5.45
C GLY A 172 -5.93 1.39 5.21
N GLY A 173 -4.96 1.69 4.34
CA GLY A 173 -4.46 3.06 4.16
C GLY A 173 -4.41 3.56 2.73
N THR A 174 -4.45 2.67 1.73
CA THR A 174 -4.29 2.99 0.32
C THR A 174 -5.36 2.32 -0.52
N PHE A 175 -5.65 2.92 -1.66
CA PHE A 175 -6.53 2.40 -2.69
C PHE A 175 -5.81 2.36 -4.03
N ASP A 176 -5.72 1.18 -4.63
CA ASP A 176 -5.12 0.97 -5.95
C ASP A 176 -6.07 0.23 -6.88
N VAL A 177 -6.06 0.61 -8.14
CA VAL A 177 -6.74 -0.11 -9.22
C VAL A 177 -5.75 -0.37 -10.34
N SER A 178 -5.63 -1.63 -10.75
CA SER A 178 -4.79 -2.02 -11.89
C SER A 178 -5.59 -2.83 -12.89
N ILE A 179 -5.39 -2.52 -14.16
CA ILE A 179 -5.89 -3.31 -15.28
C ILE A 179 -4.74 -4.18 -15.76
N ILE A 180 -4.94 -5.48 -15.75
CA ILE A 180 -3.88 -6.46 -15.99
C ILE A 180 -4.37 -7.47 -17.02
N GLU A 181 -3.54 -7.77 -18.00
CA GLU A 181 -3.74 -8.85 -18.94
C GLU A 181 -2.93 -10.07 -18.50
N ILE A 182 -3.61 -11.20 -18.40
CA ILE A 182 -3.02 -12.49 -18.03
C ILE A 182 -3.19 -13.43 -19.20
N GLY A 183 -2.13 -14.11 -19.62
CA GLY A 183 -2.22 -15.15 -20.66
C GLY A 183 -0.85 -15.71 -21.04
N GLU A 184 -0.81 -16.98 -21.42
CA GLU A 184 0.35 -17.68 -21.99
C GLU A 184 1.67 -17.53 -21.19
N GLY A 185 1.57 -17.43 -19.84
CA GLY A 185 2.73 -17.22 -18.97
C GLY A 185 3.20 -15.76 -18.89
N VAL A 186 2.45 -14.81 -19.44
CA VAL A 186 2.70 -13.38 -19.34
C VAL A 186 1.66 -12.74 -18.43
N ILE A 187 2.10 -11.89 -17.53
CA ILE A 187 1.26 -10.98 -16.75
C ILE A 187 1.71 -9.58 -17.08
N GLU A 188 0.87 -8.84 -17.77
CA GLU A 188 1.15 -7.47 -18.21
C GLU A 188 0.19 -6.49 -17.54
N VAL A 189 0.75 -5.51 -16.83
CA VAL A 189 0.00 -4.39 -16.31
C VAL A 189 -0.22 -3.40 -17.44
N LEU A 190 -1.48 -3.15 -17.82
CA LEU A 190 -1.85 -2.20 -18.87
C LEU A 190 -1.93 -0.78 -18.33
N ALA A 191 -2.51 -0.60 -17.15
CA ALA A 191 -2.58 0.67 -16.47
C ALA A 191 -2.79 0.50 -14.97
N THR A 192 -2.35 1.50 -14.20
CA THR A 192 -2.60 1.59 -12.76
C THR A 192 -2.98 3.02 -12.37
N ALA A 193 -3.87 3.15 -11.39
CA ALA A 193 -4.25 4.40 -10.77
C ALA A 193 -4.57 4.16 -9.30
N GLY A 194 -4.50 5.19 -8.45
CA GLY A 194 -4.74 5.01 -7.01
C GLY A 194 -4.92 6.30 -6.25
N ASP A 195 -5.18 6.13 -4.95
CA ASP A 195 -5.24 7.18 -3.94
C ASP A 195 -4.53 6.68 -2.67
N ASN A 196 -3.35 7.23 -2.38
CA ASN A 196 -2.51 6.83 -1.24
C ASN A 196 -3.08 7.28 0.13
N HIS A 197 -4.21 7.99 0.13
CA HIS A 197 -4.89 8.51 1.31
C HIS A 197 -6.37 8.12 1.33
N LEU A 198 -6.68 6.90 0.86
CA LEU A 198 -8.02 6.31 0.91
C LEU A 198 -7.89 4.85 1.34
N GLY A 199 -8.47 4.51 2.49
CA GLY A 199 -8.44 3.14 3.01
C GLY A 199 -9.30 2.97 4.25
N GLY A 200 -9.27 1.79 4.85
CA GLY A 200 -10.06 1.43 6.02
C GLY A 200 -9.92 2.37 7.21
N ASP A 201 -8.71 2.93 7.42
CA ASP A 201 -8.44 3.91 8.48
C ASP A 201 -9.31 5.18 8.33
N ASP A 202 -9.60 5.59 7.09
CA ASP A 202 -10.44 6.77 6.82
C ASP A 202 -11.92 6.48 7.15
N PHE A 203 -12.38 5.26 6.90
CA PHE A 203 -13.71 4.81 7.35
C PHE A 203 -13.80 4.79 8.88
N ASP A 204 -12.76 4.26 9.54
CA ASP A 204 -12.68 4.22 11.01
C ASP A 204 -12.67 5.63 11.62
N GLU A 205 -11.98 6.58 10.99
CA GLU A 205 -11.95 7.96 11.44
C GLU A 205 -13.32 8.64 11.36
N ILE A 206 -14.08 8.38 10.29
CA ILE A 206 -15.45 8.90 10.15
C ILE A 206 -16.34 8.37 11.28
N ILE A 207 -16.31 7.05 11.55
CA ILE A 207 -17.10 6.44 12.62
C ILE A 207 -16.63 7.00 13.98
N THR A 208 -15.32 7.07 14.21
CA THR A 208 -14.73 7.63 15.44
C THR A 208 -15.26 9.03 15.68
N ASN A 209 -15.20 9.91 14.67
CA ASN A 209 -15.66 11.28 14.78
C ASN A 209 -17.20 11.34 15.02
N TRP A 210 -17.97 10.45 14.40
CA TRP A 210 -19.41 10.35 14.65
C TRP A 210 -19.70 9.97 16.11
N ILE A 211 -19.07 8.91 16.64
CA ILE A 211 -19.21 8.48 18.04
C ILE A 211 -18.86 9.61 19.01
N MET A 212 -17.72 10.27 18.79
CA MET A 212 -17.23 11.36 19.63
C MET A 212 -18.22 12.54 19.66
N ASN A 213 -18.78 12.88 18.49
CA ASN A 213 -19.75 13.95 18.36
C ASN A 213 -21.07 13.61 19.05
N GLU A 214 -21.57 12.39 18.92
CA GLU A 214 -22.81 11.97 19.60
C GLU A 214 -22.62 11.94 21.13
N PHE A 215 -21.48 11.43 21.61
CA PHE A 215 -21.14 11.48 23.04
C PHE A 215 -21.06 12.91 23.56
N LYS A 216 -20.43 13.83 22.82
CA LYS A 216 -20.32 15.24 23.18
C LYS A 216 -21.68 15.95 23.22
N LYS A 217 -22.60 15.63 22.29
CA LYS A 217 -23.97 16.17 22.29
C LYS A 217 -24.71 15.76 23.57
N THR A 218 -24.59 14.53 23.99
CA THR A 218 -25.31 13.97 25.14
C THR A 218 -24.69 14.39 26.46
N ASN A 219 -23.37 14.33 26.60
CA ASN A 219 -22.68 14.48 27.88
C ASN A 219 -22.00 15.85 28.03
N ARG A 220 -21.91 16.65 26.96
CA ARG A 220 -21.19 17.95 26.89
C ARG A 220 -19.67 17.83 27.18
N ILE A 221 -19.10 16.66 27.00
CA ILE A 221 -17.69 16.33 27.24
C ILE A 221 -17.02 15.94 25.92
N ASP A 222 -15.83 16.48 25.68
CA ASP A 222 -15.02 16.15 24.52
C ASP A 222 -13.98 15.09 24.89
N LEU A 223 -14.19 13.85 24.42
CA LEU A 223 -13.28 12.74 24.69
C LEU A 223 -11.93 12.85 23.94
N LYS A 224 -11.79 13.76 22.96
CA LYS A 224 -10.54 13.94 22.20
C LYS A 224 -9.34 14.33 23.07
N SER A 225 -9.60 14.94 24.23
CA SER A 225 -8.57 15.32 25.19
C SER A 225 -8.00 14.14 25.99
N ASP A 226 -8.71 13.02 26.05
CA ASP A 226 -8.28 11.80 26.71
C ASP A 226 -7.82 10.77 25.66
N LEU A 227 -6.50 10.58 25.55
CA LEU A 227 -5.91 9.68 24.55
C LEU A 227 -6.35 8.23 24.72
N GLY A 228 -6.59 7.78 25.97
CA GLY A 228 -7.05 6.43 26.24
C GLY A 228 -8.52 6.24 25.80
N ALA A 229 -9.38 7.22 26.11
CA ALA A 229 -10.77 7.21 25.64
C ALA A 229 -10.86 7.30 24.12
N TYR A 230 -10.08 8.21 23.52
CA TYR A 230 -9.99 8.33 22.06
C TYR A 230 -9.60 7.00 21.39
N GLN A 231 -8.54 6.33 21.88
CA GLN A 231 -8.10 5.06 21.32
C GLN A 231 -9.16 3.96 21.48
N ARG A 232 -9.84 3.90 22.62
CA ARG A 232 -10.95 2.94 22.81
C ARG A 232 -12.12 3.17 21.86
N VAL A 233 -12.44 4.43 21.56
CA VAL A 233 -13.46 4.78 20.56
C VAL A 233 -12.99 4.37 19.17
N LYS A 234 -11.74 4.61 18.81
CA LYS A 234 -11.16 4.22 17.52
C LYS A 234 -11.19 2.70 17.33
N ASP A 235 -10.79 1.92 18.33
CA ASP A 235 -10.84 0.46 18.28
C ASP A 235 -12.28 -0.07 18.14
N ALA A 236 -13.24 0.60 18.80
CA ALA A 236 -14.65 0.24 18.69
C ALA A 236 -15.22 0.59 17.32
N ALA A 237 -14.78 1.70 16.73
CA ALA A 237 -15.15 2.12 15.37
C ALA A 237 -14.68 1.09 14.32
N GLU A 238 -13.43 0.64 14.40
CA GLU A 238 -12.91 -0.42 13.51
C GLU A 238 -13.70 -1.72 13.66
N LYS A 239 -13.97 -2.16 14.88
CA LYS A 239 -14.80 -3.36 15.13
C LYS A 239 -16.19 -3.21 14.56
N ALA A 240 -16.84 -2.06 14.77
CA ALA A 240 -18.15 -1.78 14.22
C ALA A 240 -18.17 -1.83 12.68
N LYS A 241 -17.15 -1.24 12.00
CA LYS A 241 -16.97 -1.35 10.55
C LYS A 241 -16.89 -2.81 10.10
N ILE A 242 -16.08 -3.62 10.78
CA ILE A 242 -15.90 -5.04 10.45
C ILE A 242 -17.23 -5.80 10.65
N GLU A 243 -17.91 -5.62 11.76
CA GLU A 243 -19.20 -6.28 12.05
C GLU A 243 -20.29 -5.88 11.05
N LEU A 244 -20.37 -4.61 10.67
CA LEU A 244 -21.34 -4.11 9.68
C LEU A 244 -21.07 -4.65 8.27
N SER A 245 -19.93 -5.27 8.00
CA SER A 245 -19.73 -6.00 6.73
C SER A 245 -20.58 -7.27 6.61
N SER A 246 -21.00 -7.85 7.74
CA SER A 246 -21.84 -9.06 7.80
C SER A 246 -23.20 -8.84 8.48
N SER A 247 -23.34 -7.83 9.34
CA SER A 247 -24.54 -7.54 10.12
C SER A 247 -25.19 -6.23 9.67
N GLU A 248 -26.52 -6.11 9.85
CA GLU A 248 -27.26 -4.88 9.53
C GLU A 248 -27.17 -3.80 10.64
N ILE A 249 -26.81 -4.23 11.85
CA ILE A 249 -26.69 -3.37 13.02
C ILE A 249 -25.60 -3.90 13.96
N THR A 250 -24.89 -3.00 14.60
CA THR A 250 -23.93 -3.33 15.67
C THR A 250 -24.15 -2.39 16.86
N THR A 251 -23.82 -2.88 18.06
CA THR A 251 -23.87 -2.12 19.31
C THR A 251 -22.45 -1.78 19.74
N ILE A 252 -22.17 -0.49 19.83
CA ILE A 252 -20.90 0.04 20.35
C ILE A 252 -21.07 0.27 21.83
N SER A 253 -20.40 -0.54 22.67
CA SER A 253 -20.48 -0.45 24.13
C SER A 253 -19.09 -0.28 24.72
N LEU A 254 -18.86 0.87 25.36
CA LEU A 254 -17.62 1.24 26.01
C LEU A 254 -17.91 1.65 27.47
N PRO A 255 -17.93 0.67 28.40
CA PRO A 255 -18.13 0.97 29.81
C PRO A 255 -16.94 1.74 30.37
N PHE A 256 -17.18 2.61 31.36
CA PHE A 256 -16.13 3.39 32.02
C PHE A 256 -15.27 4.18 31.04
N ILE A 257 -15.90 4.84 30.03
CA ILE A 257 -15.17 5.55 28.98
C ILE A 257 -14.53 6.85 29.49
N TYR A 258 -15.17 7.49 30.45
CA TYR A 258 -14.70 8.74 31.03
C TYR A 258 -15.11 8.88 32.50
N ASN A 259 -14.29 9.55 33.32
CA ASN A 259 -14.62 9.90 34.71
C ASN A 259 -14.77 11.42 34.81
N TYR A 260 -15.98 11.90 35.04
CA TYR A 260 -16.29 13.31 35.19
C TYR A 260 -16.56 13.64 36.66
N HIS A 261 -15.60 14.26 37.35
CA HIS A 261 -15.71 14.66 38.77
C HIS A 261 -16.15 13.52 39.72
N GLY A 262 -15.71 12.28 39.46
CA GLY A 262 -16.08 11.10 40.24
C GLY A 262 -17.31 10.35 39.73
N GLU A 263 -18.06 10.92 38.79
CA GLU A 263 -19.13 10.23 38.06
C GLU A 263 -18.55 9.47 36.86
N VAL A 264 -18.84 8.18 36.77
CA VAL A 264 -18.39 7.32 35.69
C VAL A 264 -19.38 7.34 34.55
N LEU A 265 -18.90 7.72 33.39
CA LEU A 265 -19.70 7.74 32.17
C LEU A 265 -19.42 6.51 31.31
N ASN A 266 -20.50 5.96 30.75
CA ASN A 266 -20.48 4.87 29.79
C ASN A 266 -20.90 5.40 28.42
N LEU A 267 -20.43 4.75 27.37
CA LEU A 267 -20.89 5.00 26.02
C LEU A 267 -21.58 3.72 25.52
N GLU A 268 -22.84 3.86 25.14
CA GLU A 268 -23.59 2.79 24.49
C GLU A 268 -24.43 3.38 23.37
N MET A 269 -24.25 2.89 22.15
CA MET A 269 -25.00 3.33 20.98
C MET A 269 -25.06 2.26 19.91
N ASN A 270 -26.10 2.31 19.09
CA ASN A 270 -26.26 1.45 17.93
C ASN A 270 -25.84 2.18 16.67
N LEU A 271 -25.14 1.46 15.77
CA LEU A 271 -24.84 1.90 14.43
C LEU A 271 -25.43 0.90 13.44
N THR A 272 -26.30 1.37 12.54
CA THR A 272 -26.84 0.54 11.47
C THR A 272 -25.95 0.62 10.22
N ARG A 273 -25.96 -0.43 9.38
CA ARG A 273 -25.28 -0.41 8.08
C ARG A 273 -25.73 0.78 7.23
N LYS A 274 -27.01 1.08 7.19
CA LYS A 274 -27.53 2.24 6.45
C LYS A 274 -26.93 3.56 6.91
N GLN A 275 -26.77 3.77 8.22
CA GLN A 275 -26.11 4.96 8.77
C GLN A 275 -24.62 4.98 8.43
N PHE A 276 -23.96 3.84 8.54
CA PHE A 276 -22.56 3.69 8.15
C PHE A 276 -22.36 4.02 6.67
N ASP A 277 -23.18 3.47 5.77
CA ASP A 277 -23.11 3.73 4.33
C ASP A 277 -23.32 5.22 4.01
N GLU A 278 -24.25 5.88 4.69
CA GLU A 278 -24.47 7.33 4.50
C GLU A 278 -23.29 8.16 5.00
N LEU A 279 -22.74 7.83 6.18
CA LEU A 279 -21.57 8.50 6.74
C LEU A 279 -20.33 8.38 5.83
N THR A 280 -20.14 7.22 5.21
CA THR A 280 -18.93 6.88 4.43
C THR A 280 -19.11 7.01 2.91
N LYS A 281 -20.27 7.47 2.45
CA LYS A 281 -20.64 7.59 1.04
C LYS A 281 -19.62 8.33 0.20
N GLU A 282 -19.01 9.38 0.73
CA GLU A 282 -17.99 10.16 0.03
C GLU A 282 -16.73 9.32 -0.23
N LEU A 283 -16.26 8.55 0.77
CA LEU A 283 -15.11 7.67 0.61
C LEU A 283 -15.35 6.61 -0.46
N VAL A 284 -16.54 5.99 -0.44
CA VAL A 284 -16.93 5.00 -1.45
C VAL A 284 -16.99 5.66 -2.85
N SER A 285 -17.50 6.88 -2.95
CA SER A 285 -17.59 7.61 -4.23
C SER A 285 -16.23 7.99 -4.78
N ARG A 286 -15.25 8.29 -3.93
CA ARG A 286 -13.86 8.61 -4.33
C ARG A 286 -13.20 7.46 -5.10
N THR A 287 -13.59 6.21 -4.86
CA THR A 287 -13.04 5.05 -5.57
C THR A 287 -13.33 5.06 -7.08
N ALA A 288 -14.38 5.78 -7.52
CA ALA A 288 -14.76 5.84 -8.93
C ALA A 288 -13.68 6.49 -9.80
N ILE A 289 -13.05 7.56 -9.31
CA ILE A 289 -12.07 8.33 -10.07
C ILE A 289 -10.86 7.48 -10.51
N PRO A 290 -10.17 6.72 -9.63
CA PRO A 290 -9.10 5.85 -10.06
C PRO A 290 -9.56 4.71 -10.97
N VAL A 291 -10.77 4.15 -10.75
CA VAL A 291 -11.31 3.10 -11.61
C VAL A 291 -11.50 3.59 -13.05
N GLU A 292 -12.18 4.72 -13.23
CA GLU A 292 -12.40 5.31 -14.54
C GLU A 292 -11.09 5.71 -15.22
N LYS A 293 -10.15 6.25 -14.45
CA LYS A 293 -8.83 6.60 -14.93
C LYS A 293 -8.06 5.38 -15.42
N ALA A 294 -8.03 4.28 -14.66
CA ALA A 294 -7.32 3.06 -15.05
C ALA A 294 -7.90 2.43 -16.32
N LEU A 295 -9.23 2.38 -16.46
CA LEU A 295 -9.90 1.90 -17.67
C LEU A 295 -9.57 2.75 -18.90
N ASN A 296 -9.61 4.08 -18.75
CA ASN A 296 -9.29 5.02 -19.82
C ASN A 296 -7.81 4.94 -20.22
N ASP A 297 -6.90 4.89 -19.24
CA ASP A 297 -5.46 4.79 -19.50
C ASP A 297 -5.10 3.44 -20.17
N ALA A 298 -5.78 2.35 -19.82
CA ALA A 298 -5.64 1.05 -20.47
C ALA A 298 -6.32 1.00 -21.86
N SER A 299 -7.12 2.00 -22.22
CA SER A 299 -7.89 2.05 -23.48
C SER A 299 -8.81 0.84 -23.67
N ILE A 300 -9.42 0.32 -22.58
CA ILE A 300 -10.34 -0.81 -22.64
C ILE A 300 -11.76 -0.42 -22.22
N ALA A 301 -12.74 -1.04 -22.87
CA ALA A 301 -14.13 -0.92 -22.48
C ALA A 301 -14.43 -1.85 -21.27
N LYS A 302 -15.41 -1.48 -20.44
CA LYS A 302 -15.85 -2.32 -19.29
C LYS A 302 -16.24 -3.74 -19.72
N SER A 303 -16.80 -3.91 -20.91
CA SER A 303 -17.20 -5.20 -21.48
C SER A 303 -16.03 -6.12 -21.87
N GLU A 304 -14.81 -5.58 -21.96
CA GLU A 304 -13.60 -6.36 -22.25
C GLU A 304 -12.97 -6.95 -20.96
N LEU A 305 -13.43 -6.49 -19.78
CA LEU A 305 -13.03 -7.10 -18.53
C LEU A 305 -13.57 -8.53 -18.43
N GLY A 306 -12.68 -9.48 -18.20
CA GLY A 306 -13.07 -10.87 -17.92
C GLY A 306 -13.40 -11.10 -16.44
N LYS A 307 -12.77 -10.34 -15.54
CA LYS A 307 -12.93 -10.49 -14.10
C LYS A 307 -12.56 -9.24 -13.30
N VAL A 308 -13.17 -9.09 -12.12
CA VAL A 308 -12.79 -8.12 -11.10
C VAL A 308 -12.40 -8.86 -9.84
N ILE A 309 -11.17 -8.62 -9.38
CA ILE A 309 -10.58 -9.24 -8.18
C ILE A 309 -10.52 -8.18 -7.08
N LEU A 310 -11.05 -8.52 -5.91
CA LEU A 310 -10.99 -7.66 -4.73
C LEU A 310 -9.82 -8.06 -3.84
N VAL A 311 -9.05 -7.07 -3.44
CA VAL A 311 -7.90 -7.19 -2.55
C VAL A 311 -8.03 -6.18 -1.41
N GLY A 312 -7.48 -6.52 -0.24
CA GLY A 312 -7.55 -5.69 0.96
C GLY A 312 -8.84 -5.84 1.74
N GLY A 313 -8.73 -5.79 3.07
CA GLY A 313 -9.84 -6.05 3.99
C GLY A 313 -11.04 -5.12 3.84
N SER A 314 -10.81 -3.87 3.41
CA SER A 314 -11.88 -2.86 3.24
C SER A 314 -12.79 -3.15 2.05
N THR A 315 -12.40 -4.03 1.12
CA THR A 315 -13.28 -4.51 0.04
C THR A 315 -14.41 -5.42 0.52
N ARG A 316 -14.37 -5.84 1.78
CA ARG A 316 -15.47 -6.60 2.41
C ARG A 316 -16.69 -5.74 2.72
N ILE A 317 -16.55 -4.41 2.71
CA ILE A 317 -17.66 -3.46 2.94
C ILE A 317 -18.68 -3.60 1.80
N PRO A 318 -19.98 -3.89 2.10
CA PRO A 318 -20.99 -4.13 1.07
C PRO A 318 -21.16 -2.95 0.09
N ALA A 319 -21.13 -1.71 0.60
CA ALA A 319 -21.24 -0.50 -0.23
C ALA A 319 -20.07 -0.39 -1.24
N VAL A 320 -18.86 -0.85 -0.87
CA VAL A 320 -17.71 -0.90 -1.78
C VAL A 320 -17.95 -1.93 -2.89
N GLN A 321 -18.41 -3.13 -2.54
CA GLN A 321 -18.71 -4.19 -3.52
C GLN A 321 -19.81 -3.75 -4.48
N GLN A 322 -20.85 -3.10 -3.97
CA GLN A 322 -21.92 -2.53 -4.78
C GLN A 322 -21.40 -1.46 -5.73
N LYS A 323 -20.50 -0.59 -5.25
CA LYS A 323 -19.86 0.44 -6.08
C LYS A 323 -19.02 -0.15 -7.20
N VAL A 324 -18.26 -1.19 -6.91
CA VAL A 324 -17.49 -1.94 -7.93
C VAL A 324 -18.43 -2.50 -9.01
N TYR A 325 -19.55 -3.10 -8.61
CA TYR A 325 -20.56 -3.58 -9.56
C TYR A 325 -21.14 -2.46 -10.41
N GLU A 326 -21.48 -1.30 -9.83
CA GLU A 326 -21.98 -0.14 -10.57
C GLU A 326 -20.96 0.38 -11.60
N LEU A 327 -19.68 0.40 -11.21
CA LEU A 327 -18.61 0.90 -12.07
C LEU A 327 -18.27 -0.04 -13.23
N THR A 328 -18.30 -1.37 -13.00
CA THR A 328 -17.82 -2.37 -13.95
C THR A 328 -18.92 -3.17 -14.63
N GLY A 329 -20.12 -3.24 -14.04
CA GLY A 329 -21.21 -4.15 -14.46
C GLY A 329 -20.97 -5.61 -14.07
N MET A 330 -19.89 -5.92 -13.34
CA MET A 330 -19.48 -7.28 -12.99
C MET A 330 -19.52 -7.51 -11.48
N GLN A 331 -20.00 -8.69 -11.08
CA GLN A 331 -19.87 -9.11 -9.70
C GLN A 331 -18.39 -9.43 -9.40
N PRO A 332 -17.83 -8.88 -8.31
CA PRO A 332 -16.46 -9.19 -7.94
C PRO A 332 -16.26 -10.68 -7.66
N SER A 333 -15.10 -11.20 -8.05
CA SER A 333 -14.71 -12.59 -7.76
C SER A 333 -14.47 -12.81 -6.27
N LYS A 334 -14.82 -14.01 -5.80
CA LYS A 334 -14.54 -14.48 -4.44
C LYS A 334 -13.55 -15.66 -4.43
N ASP A 335 -12.84 -15.87 -5.53
CA ASP A 335 -11.98 -17.05 -5.73
C ASP A 335 -10.67 -16.99 -4.94
N ILE A 336 -10.27 -15.82 -4.48
CA ILE A 336 -9.04 -15.63 -3.69
C ILE A 336 -9.34 -14.95 -2.35
N ASN A 337 -8.52 -15.25 -1.36
CA ASN A 337 -8.59 -14.55 -0.07
C ASN A 337 -7.94 -13.16 -0.20
N PRO A 338 -8.69 -12.07 -0.02
CA PRO A 338 -8.17 -10.71 -0.21
C PRO A 338 -7.08 -10.31 0.80
N ASP A 339 -6.94 -11.03 1.91
CA ASP A 339 -5.96 -10.75 2.96
C ASP A 339 -4.64 -11.52 2.76
N GLU A 340 -4.60 -12.52 1.86
CA GLU A 340 -3.48 -13.45 1.70
C GLU A 340 -2.89 -13.47 0.30
N CYS A 341 -3.68 -13.15 -0.71
CA CYS A 341 -3.29 -13.31 -2.12
C CYS A 341 -2.06 -12.49 -2.50
N VAL A 342 -1.88 -11.32 -1.90
CA VAL A 342 -0.72 -10.45 -2.14
C VAL A 342 0.57 -11.11 -1.65
N ALA A 343 0.59 -11.67 -0.45
CA ALA A 343 1.75 -12.40 0.07
C ALA A 343 2.05 -13.67 -0.74
N GLN A 344 1.00 -14.38 -1.15
CA GLN A 344 1.13 -15.59 -2.00
C GLN A 344 1.76 -15.24 -3.35
N GLY A 345 1.32 -14.18 -4.01
CA GLY A 345 1.91 -13.72 -5.28
C GLY A 345 3.36 -13.25 -5.11
N ALA A 346 3.70 -12.59 -4.00
CA ALA A 346 5.07 -12.23 -3.67
C ALA A 346 5.97 -13.47 -3.50
N ALA A 347 5.44 -14.56 -2.91
CA ALA A 347 6.17 -15.81 -2.78
C ALA A 347 6.38 -16.50 -4.13
N ILE A 348 5.41 -16.43 -5.05
CA ILE A 348 5.55 -16.93 -6.43
C ILE A 348 6.70 -16.18 -7.13
N GLN A 349 6.71 -14.85 -7.03
CA GLN A 349 7.79 -14.03 -7.60
C GLN A 349 9.14 -14.34 -6.95
N ALA A 350 9.16 -14.59 -5.64
CA ALA A 350 10.37 -14.95 -4.90
C ALA A 350 10.96 -16.27 -5.39
N ASP A 351 10.14 -17.29 -5.62
CA ASP A 351 10.53 -18.58 -6.18
C ASP A 351 11.09 -18.43 -7.60
N THR A 352 10.40 -17.70 -8.46
CA THR A 352 10.84 -17.41 -9.84
C THR A 352 12.24 -16.75 -9.87
N LEU A 353 12.48 -15.75 -9.01
CA LEU A 353 13.78 -15.07 -8.92
C LEU A 353 14.90 -15.94 -8.34
N SER A 354 14.55 -16.98 -7.62
CA SER A 354 15.49 -17.94 -7.03
C SER A 354 15.77 -19.15 -7.94
N GLY A 355 15.23 -19.16 -9.16
CA GLY A 355 15.38 -20.25 -10.11
C GLY A 355 14.47 -21.45 -9.83
N GLY A 356 13.40 -21.24 -9.06
CA GLY A 356 12.36 -22.24 -8.84
C GLY A 356 11.57 -22.54 -10.11
N ASN A 357 11.03 -23.75 -10.18
CA ASN A 357 10.29 -24.26 -11.35
C ASN A 357 8.79 -24.29 -11.09
N LEU A 358 8.23 -23.27 -10.40
CA LEU A 358 6.79 -23.24 -10.21
C LEU A 358 6.09 -23.13 -11.58
N MET A 359 5.31 -24.16 -11.91
CA MET A 359 4.55 -24.21 -13.16
C MET A 359 3.27 -23.36 -13.00
N ILE A 360 3.20 -22.25 -13.73
CA ILE A 360 1.97 -21.48 -13.85
C ILE A 360 1.13 -22.07 -14.97
N ALA A 361 -0.16 -22.17 -14.75
CA ALA A 361 -1.08 -22.72 -15.74
C ALA A 361 -0.94 -21.97 -17.10
N GLY A 362 -0.64 -22.69 -18.17
CA GLY A 362 -0.46 -22.14 -19.51
C GLY A 362 0.95 -21.58 -19.83
N ALA A 363 1.92 -21.58 -18.89
CA ALA A 363 3.29 -21.16 -19.17
C ALA A 363 4.17 -22.32 -19.61
N SER A 364 4.68 -22.26 -20.83
CA SER A 364 5.64 -23.25 -21.35
C SER A 364 7.11 -22.90 -21.05
N ASN A 365 7.42 -21.63 -20.77
CA ASN A 365 8.79 -21.11 -20.69
C ASN A 365 9.07 -20.20 -19.47
N GLY A 366 8.36 -20.37 -18.35
CA GLY A 366 8.49 -19.51 -17.19
C GLY A 366 7.52 -18.32 -17.19
N LEU A 367 7.53 -17.55 -16.11
CA LEU A 367 6.66 -16.39 -15.91
C LEU A 367 7.37 -15.12 -16.36
N LEU A 368 6.75 -14.38 -17.28
CA LEU A 368 7.13 -13.00 -17.61
C LEU A 368 6.18 -12.00 -16.96
N LEU A 369 6.76 -11.11 -16.15
CA LEU A 369 6.05 -10.05 -15.51
C LEU A 369 6.44 -8.69 -16.11
N LEU A 370 5.49 -8.00 -16.72
CA LEU A 370 5.63 -6.66 -17.26
C LEU A 370 4.81 -5.69 -16.42
N ASP A 371 5.51 -4.84 -15.70
CA ASP A 371 4.90 -3.81 -14.84
C ASP A 371 4.99 -2.43 -15.50
N VAL A 372 4.34 -1.41 -14.94
CA VAL A 372 4.33 -0.04 -15.49
C VAL A 372 4.77 0.98 -14.45
N THR A 373 5.28 2.12 -14.91
CA THR A 373 5.52 3.27 -14.03
C THR A 373 4.20 3.94 -13.65
N PRO A 374 3.87 4.11 -12.36
CA PRO A 374 2.57 4.65 -11.94
C PRO A 374 2.42 6.16 -12.21
N LEU A 375 3.54 6.87 -12.28
CA LEU A 375 3.60 8.31 -12.44
C LEU A 375 4.63 8.68 -13.52
N SER A 376 4.38 9.78 -14.24
CA SER A 376 5.30 10.32 -15.22
C SER A 376 6.61 10.77 -14.58
N LEU A 377 7.72 10.52 -15.28
CA LEU A 377 9.05 11.04 -14.92
C LEU A 377 9.38 12.25 -15.80
N SER A 378 9.85 13.31 -15.17
CA SER A 378 10.15 14.59 -15.80
C SER A 378 11.47 15.13 -15.28
N ILE A 379 12.03 16.11 -16.00
CA ILE A 379 13.10 16.97 -15.48
C ILE A 379 12.63 18.43 -15.42
N GLU A 380 13.17 19.16 -14.47
CA GLU A 380 12.97 20.60 -14.39
C GLU A 380 13.74 21.31 -15.49
N THR A 381 13.04 22.13 -16.26
CA THR A 381 13.62 22.95 -17.33
C THR A 381 13.44 24.43 -17.06
N VAL A 382 13.92 25.28 -17.95
CA VAL A 382 13.86 26.74 -17.84
C VAL A 382 12.43 27.21 -17.54
N GLY A 383 12.31 28.10 -16.55
CA GLY A 383 11.00 28.59 -16.07
C GLY A 383 10.32 27.69 -15.03
N GLY A 384 11.01 26.66 -14.53
CA GLY A 384 10.46 25.74 -13.53
C GLY A 384 9.41 24.80 -14.12
N VAL A 385 9.46 24.52 -15.41
CA VAL A 385 8.53 23.62 -16.11
C VAL A 385 8.98 22.17 -15.93
N ALA A 386 8.04 21.26 -15.65
CA ALA A 386 8.30 19.84 -15.62
C ALA A 386 8.20 19.28 -17.06
N THR A 387 9.34 19.03 -17.69
CA THR A 387 9.40 18.46 -19.05
C THR A 387 9.40 16.96 -18.96
N ARG A 388 8.32 16.32 -19.43
CA ARG A 388 8.15 14.86 -19.37
C ARG A 388 9.14 14.14 -20.27
N LEU A 389 9.69 13.04 -19.71
CA LEU A 389 10.56 12.09 -20.40
C LEU A 389 9.89 10.74 -20.53
N VAL A 390 9.30 10.24 -19.46
CA VAL A 390 8.59 8.96 -19.41
C VAL A 390 7.15 9.24 -18.98
N GLU A 391 6.19 8.82 -19.77
CA GLU A 391 4.77 8.93 -19.43
C GLU A 391 4.37 7.87 -18.40
N ARG A 392 3.38 8.19 -17.56
CA ARG A 392 2.78 7.18 -16.67
C ARG A 392 2.24 6.01 -17.49
N ASN A 393 2.17 4.85 -16.87
CA ASN A 393 1.77 3.58 -17.48
C ASN A 393 2.67 3.12 -18.63
N SER A 394 3.91 3.64 -18.73
CA SER A 394 4.93 3.07 -19.60
C SER A 394 5.44 1.75 -19.03
N THR A 395 5.47 0.71 -19.87
CA THR A 395 5.93 -0.65 -19.51
C THR A 395 7.39 -0.65 -19.08
N LEU A 396 7.70 -1.36 -18.01
CA LEU A 396 9.05 -1.52 -17.45
C LEU A 396 9.68 -2.85 -17.86
N PRO A 397 11.00 -2.89 -18.14
CA PRO A 397 11.96 -1.79 -18.08
C PRO A 397 11.85 -0.85 -19.29
N ILE A 398 12.00 0.45 -19.07
CA ILE A 398 12.01 1.45 -20.13
C ILE A 398 13.33 2.22 -20.18
N HIS A 399 13.79 2.52 -21.39
CA HIS A 399 14.94 3.36 -21.65
C HIS A 399 14.53 4.55 -22.51
N TYR A 400 14.78 5.76 -22.04
CA TYR A 400 14.40 7.00 -22.76
C TYR A 400 15.56 7.99 -22.73
N SER A 401 15.80 8.65 -23.86
CA SER A 401 16.78 9.72 -23.98
C SER A 401 16.22 10.91 -24.76
N ARG A 402 16.61 12.10 -24.35
CA ARG A 402 16.26 13.35 -25.03
C ARG A 402 17.41 14.32 -24.98
N ILE A 403 17.63 15.05 -26.06
CA ILE A 403 18.66 16.09 -26.13
C ILE A 403 18.07 17.40 -25.56
N PHE A 404 18.86 18.03 -24.70
CA PHE A 404 18.60 19.35 -24.14
C PHE A 404 19.78 20.27 -24.40
N SER A 405 19.52 21.55 -24.56
CA SER A 405 20.54 22.59 -24.65
C SER A 405 20.68 23.32 -23.32
N THR A 406 21.83 23.95 -23.10
CA THR A 406 22.05 24.84 -21.95
C THR A 406 21.17 26.09 -22.06
N ALA A 407 20.72 26.61 -20.90
CA ALA A 407 19.86 27.81 -20.85
C ALA A 407 20.62 29.12 -21.16
N GLN A 408 21.94 29.12 -21.00
CA GLN A 408 22.79 30.29 -21.19
C GLN A 408 24.07 29.93 -21.95
N ASN A 409 24.60 30.86 -22.73
CA ASN A 409 25.91 30.71 -23.36
C ASN A 409 27.00 30.49 -22.31
N TYR A 410 27.95 29.61 -22.62
CA TYR A 410 29.08 29.27 -21.75
C TYR A 410 28.71 28.60 -20.41
N GLN A 411 27.53 28.06 -20.30
CA GLN A 411 27.10 27.32 -19.11
C GLN A 411 27.84 25.97 -19.03
N SER A 412 28.81 25.87 -18.12
CA SER A 412 29.66 24.68 -17.92
C SER A 412 29.07 23.66 -16.93
N LEU A 413 27.99 24.04 -16.22
CA LEU A 413 27.32 23.23 -15.20
C LEU A 413 25.81 23.25 -15.42
N VAL A 414 25.20 22.09 -15.42
CA VAL A 414 23.74 21.95 -15.40
C VAL A 414 23.33 21.16 -14.17
N GLU A 415 22.42 21.70 -13.37
CA GLU A 415 21.76 20.96 -12.30
C GLU A 415 20.49 20.34 -12.86
N ILE A 416 20.37 19.03 -12.76
CA ILE A 416 19.21 18.28 -13.21
C ILE A 416 18.41 17.87 -11.98
N ASN A 417 17.16 18.34 -11.89
CA ASN A 417 16.18 17.95 -10.90
C ASN A 417 15.22 16.95 -11.54
N VAL A 418 15.28 15.70 -11.11
CA VAL A 418 14.38 14.64 -11.59
C VAL A 418 13.11 14.66 -10.76
N LEU A 419 11.98 14.66 -11.47
CA LEU A 419 10.66 14.88 -10.92
C LEU A 419 9.77 13.66 -11.22
N GLN A 420 8.87 13.36 -10.29
CA GLN A 420 7.83 12.36 -10.48
C GLN A 420 6.46 13.00 -10.19
N GLY A 421 5.51 12.85 -11.13
CA GLY A 421 4.15 13.38 -11.01
C GLY A 421 3.60 13.93 -12.33
N GLU A 422 2.34 14.40 -12.27
CA GLU A 422 1.56 14.80 -13.45
C GLU A 422 1.40 16.32 -13.61
N ARG A 423 1.96 17.11 -12.69
CA ARG A 423 1.78 18.57 -12.70
C ARG A 423 2.72 19.24 -13.70
N PRO A 424 2.29 20.34 -14.38
CA PRO A 424 3.11 21.01 -15.39
C PRO A 424 4.30 21.78 -14.80
N MET A 425 4.22 22.19 -13.52
CA MET A 425 5.30 22.92 -12.86
C MET A 425 6.14 22.01 -11.96
N ALA A 426 7.45 22.20 -11.96
CA ALA A 426 8.40 21.39 -11.18
C ALA A 426 8.10 21.39 -9.68
N ARG A 427 7.76 22.57 -9.12
CA ARG A 427 7.45 22.75 -7.69
C ARG A 427 6.24 21.96 -7.21
N ASP A 428 5.33 21.58 -8.12
CA ASP A 428 4.08 20.89 -7.81
C ASP A 428 4.21 19.36 -7.98
N ASN A 429 5.42 18.89 -8.38
CA ASN A 429 5.79 17.49 -8.48
C ASN A 429 6.79 17.08 -7.40
N LYS A 430 6.92 15.78 -7.16
CA LYS A 430 7.90 15.25 -6.21
C LYS A 430 9.29 15.21 -6.84
N SER A 431 10.28 15.90 -6.24
CA SER A 431 11.68 15.74 -6.60
C SER A 431 12.19 14.41 -6.05
N ILE A 432 12.63 13.53 -6.95
CA ILE A 432 13.14 12.19 -6.59
C ILE A 432 14.66 12.11 -6.66
N GLY A 433 15.32 13.11 -7.24
CA GLY A 433 16.77 13.20 -7.25
C GLY A 433 17.27 14.48 -7.91
N ARG A 434 18.46 14.93 -7.46
CA ARG A 434 19.18 16.06 -8.05
C ARG A 434 20.63 15.67 -8.30
N PHE A 435 21.14 15.98 -9.49
CA PHE A 435 22.52 15.76 -9.81
C PHE A 435 23.07 16.87 -10.70
N LYS A 436 24.39 17.01 -10.70
CA LYS A 436 25.07 18.07 -11.44
C LYS A 436 25.92 17.46 -12.56
N LEU A 437 25.66 17.87 -13.78
CA LEU A 437 26.52 17.57 -14.93
C LEU A 437 27.54 18.70 -15.07
N LYS A 438 28.82 18.36 -15.00
CA LYS A 438 29.94 19.27 -15.22
C LYS A 438 30.59 18.98 -16.57
N GLY A 439 31.24 19.99 -17.15
CA GLY A 439 31.96 19.84 -18.41
C GLY A 439 31.02 19.76 -19.62
N CYS A 440 29.85 20.38 -19.52
CA CYS A 440 29.02 20.61 -20.71
C CYS A 440 29.90 21.29 -21.76
N LEU A 441 29.93 20.73 -22.98
CA LEU A 441 30.63 21.36 -24.10
C LEU A 441 30.08 22.80 -24.24
N LEU A 442 30.98 23.76 -24.30
CA LEU A 442 30.64 25.17 -24.55
C LEU A 442 30.16 25.27 -26.01
N TYR A 443 28.96 24.78 -26.30
CA TYR A 443 28.36 24.93 -27.61
C TYR A 443 27.89 26.39 -27.71
N THR A 444 28.60 27.16 -28.46
CA THR A 444 28.05 28.38 -29.06
C THR A 444 26.88 27.92 -29.95
N SER A 445 25.72 28.53 -29.84
CA SER A 445 24.65 28.35 -30.80
C SER A 445 25.25 28.33 -32.20
N PRO A 446 24.83 27.38 -33.10
CA PRO A 446 25.36 27.36 -34.44
C PRO A 446 25.22 28.75 -35.03
N SER A 447 26.34 29.29 -35.45
CA SER A 447 26.34 30.58 -36.17
C SER A 447 25.42 30.45 -37.35
N PRO A 448 24.64 31.48 -37.70
CA PRO A 448 23.86 31.44 -38.95
C PRO A 448 24.70 31.21 -40.24
N ARG A 449 26.03 31.09 -40.07
CA ARG A 449 26.97 30.78 -41.15
C ARG A 449 27.29 29.29 -41.27
N ASP A 450 26.83 28.46 -40.30
CA ASP A 450 27.06 27.01 -40.29
C ASP A 450 25.79 26.20 -40.71
N ALA A 451 24.79 26.89 -41.29
CA ALA A 451 23.59 26.34 -41.87
C ALA A 451 23.70 26.25 -43.40
#